data_b0b71d2a1e736cd76ba183cc360ecf1b
#
_entry.id   b0b71d2a1e736cd76ba183cc360ecf1b
#
_cell.length_a   1.000
_cell.length_b   1.000
_cell.length_c   1.000
_cell.angle_alpha   90.00
_cell.angle_beta   90.00
_cell.angle_gamma   90.00
#
_symmetry.space_group_name_H-M   'P 1'
#
loop_
_entity.id
_entity.type
_entity.pdbx_description
1 polymer ?
#
loop_
_entity_poly.entity_id
_entity_poly.type
_entity_poly.pdbx_seq_one_letter_code
_entity_poly.pdbx_strand_id
1 'polypeptide(L)'
;MNAQLIESEDEHHWVLLDHRVTQLVIDRSSLRIQTWSLDGSADVRVAGPFTLQLASGATRHIDPADTERLSPCLAMVGLGVRSVTVTRNGTLTVAFTDSSAISVPPDARRPAWDVQGGGILEGMAYAGQPGVELW
;
A
#
# COMPACT_ATOMS: atom_id res chain seq x y z
N MET A 1 19.08 3.84 8.31
CA MET A 1 18.31 3.99 7.08
C MET A 1 17.11 3.04 7.13
N ASN A 2 15.91 3.55 6.96
CA ASN A 2 14.69 2.78 7.17
C ASN A 2 13.98 2.35 5.89
N ALA A 3 14.49 2.75 4.73
CA ALA A 3 13.98 2.29 3.46
C ALA A 3 15.14 2.02 2.52
N GLN A 4 15.01 0.95 1.77
CA GLN A 4 15.95 0.59 0.72
C GLN A 4 15.14 0.34 -0.54
N LEU A 5 15.45 1.05 -1.60
CA LEU A 5 14.84 0.83 -2.90
C LEU A 5 15.64 -0.21 -3.67
N ILE A 6 14.95 -1.25 -4.10
CA ILE A 6 15.47 -2.27 -5.01
C ILE A 6 14.70 -2.13 -6.31
N GLU A 7 15.39 -1.77 -7.38
CA GLU A 7 14.79 -1.58 -8.70
C GLU A 7 15.12 -2.75 -9.61
N SER A 8 14.11 -3.19 -10.35
CA SER A 8 14.27 -4.13 -11.45
C SER A 8 13.51 -3.61 -12.67
N GLU A 9 13.60 -4.33 -13.78
CA GLU A 9 12.86 -3.95 -14.99
C GLU A 9 11.34 -3.94 -14.74
N ASP A 10 10.85 -4.87 -13.90
CA ASP A 10 9.42 -5.10 -13.73
C ASP A 10 8.84 -4.52 -12.46
N GLU A 11 9.67 -4.15 -11.47
CA GLU A 11 9.15 -3.65 -10.20
C GLU A 11 10.13 -2.74 -9.46
N HIS A 12 9.54 -1.86 -8.65
CA HIS A 12 10.23 -1.12 -7.61
C HIS A 12 9.79 -1.67 -6.26
N HIS A 13 10.75 -2.01 -5.43
CA HIS A 13 10.52 -2.65 -4.14
C HIS A 13 11.24 -1.86 -3.05
N TRP A 14 10.45 -1.26 -2.14
CA TRP A 14 11.00 -0.56 -0.99
C TRP A 14 10.94 -1.48 0.23
N VAL A 15 12.09 -1.79 0.79
CA VAL A 15 12.18 -2.48 2.08
C VAL A 15 12.10 -1.41 3.15
N LEU A 16 11.08 -1.45 3.97
CA LEU A 16 10.84 -0.48 5.03
C LEU A 16 11.21 -1.09 6.38
N LEU A 17 12.24 -0.54 7.02
CA LEU A 17 12.63 -0.97 8.35
C LEU A 17 12.02 -0.03 9.39
N ASP A 18 11.48 -0.62 10.45
CA ASP A 18 10.93 0.12 11.60
C ASP A 18 9.74 1.04 11.28
N HIS A 19 9.15 0.92 10.09
CA HIS A 19 7.89 1.59 9.81
C HIS A 19 6.74 0.84 10.46
N ARG A 20 5.81 1.59 11.03
CA ARG A 20 4.59 1.03 11.61
C ARG A 20 3.39 1.77 11.06
N VAL A 21 2.30 1.04 10.91
CA VAL A 21 1.00 1.66 10.60
C VAL A 21 0.53 2.38 11.86
N THR A 22 0.44 3.69 11.77
CA THR A 22 0.03 4.51 12.90
C THR A 22 -1.43 4.90 12.82
N GLN A 23 -1.99 4.94 11.62
CA GLN A 23 -3.35 5.42 11.42
C GLN A 23 -3.93 4.87 10.13
N LEU A 24 -5.22 4.53 10.18
CA LEU A 24 -6.03 4.29 9.00
C LEU A 24 -7.03 5.44 8.89
N VAL A 25 -7.17 5.98 7.68
CA VAL A 25 -8.17 7.01 7.40
C VAL A 25 -9.14 6.44 6.37
N ILE A 26 -10.39 6.32 6.78
CA ILE A 26 -11.45 5.79 5.93
C ILE A 26 -12.32 6.95 5.51
N ASP A 27 -12.42 7.19 4.22
CA ASP A 27 -13.37 8.13 3.67
C ASP A 27 -14.39 7.41 2.78
N ARG A 28 -15.16 8.17 2.03
CA ARG A 28 -16.29 7.65 1.26
C ARG A 28 -15.88 6.64 0.19
N SER A 29 -14.68 6.75 -0.36
CA SER A 29 -14.26 5.98 -1.52
C SER A 29 -12.82 5.49 -1.44
N SER A 30 -12.13 5.73 -0.34
CA SER A 30 -10.72 5.33 -0.21
C SER A 30 -10.35 4.95 1.21
N LEU A 31 -9.28 4.17 1.30
CA LEU A 31 -8.61 3.82 2.54
C LEU A 31 -7.21 4.38 2.46
N ARG A 32 -6.79 5.13 3.48
CA ARG A 32 -5.40 5.59 3.57
C ARG A 32 -4.71 4.91 4.73
N ILE A 33 -3.54 4.37 4.44
CA ILE A 33 -2.70 3.69 5.41
C ILE A 33 -1.51 4.61 5.67
N GLN A 34 -1.44 5.16 6.86
CA GLN A 34 -0.36 6.07 7.25
C GLN A 34 0.64 5.33 8.10
N THR A 35 1.90 5.40 7.71
CA THR A 35 3.00 4.77 8.42
C THR A 35 3.99 5.82 8.91
N TRP A 36 4.72 5.47 9.95
CA TRP A 36 5.70 6.36 10.52
C TRP A 36 6.91 5.59 11.04
N SER A 37 8.07 6.21 10.92
CA SER A 37 9.30 5.81 11.57
C SER A 37 10.08 7.06 11.98
N LEU A 38 11.16 6.89 12.71
CA LEU A 38 12.02 8.01 13.09
C LEU A 38 12.64 8.73 11.89
N ASP A 39 12.80 8.04 10.77
CA ASP A 39 13.47 8.60 9.59
C ASP A 39 12.50 9.06 8.51
N GLY A 40 11.21 8.85 8.67
CA GLY A 40 10.25 9.27 7.67
C GLY A 40 8.88 8.69 7.85
N SER A 41 8.01 9.01 6.92
CA SER A 41 6.63 8.56 6.90
C SER A 41 6.22 8.15 5.50
N ALA A 42 5.15 7.39 5.40
CA ALA A 42 4.54 7.06 4.12
C ALA A 42 3.01 7.10 4.26
N ASP A 43 2.35 7.50 3.19
CA ASP A 43 0.90 7.55 3.09
C ASP A 43 0.51 6.76 1.84
N VAL A 44 -0.16 5.64 2.04
CA VAL A 44 -0.64 4.78 0.96
C VAL A 44 -2.15 4.95 0.87
N ARG A 45 -2.61 5.50 -0.25
CA ARG A 45 -4.04 5.65 -0.50
C ARG A 45 -4.49 4.54 -1.45
N VAL A 46 -5.55 3.83 -1.06
CA VAL A 46 -6.17 2.77 -1.85
C VAL A 46 -7.58 3.22 -2.22
N ALA A 47 -7.80 3.43 -3.51
CA ALA A 47 -9.07 3.94 -4.04
C ALA A 47 -9.78 2.93 -4.95
N GLY A 48 -9.11 1.86 -5.35
CA GLY A 48 -9.70 0.78 -6.15
C GLY A 48 -9.89 -0.50 -5.36
N PRO A 49 -10.62 -1.48 -5.92
CA PRO A 49 -10.75 -2.79 -5.31
C PRO A 49 -9.38 -3.43 -5.07
N PHE A 50 -9.23 -4.10 -3.94
CA PHE A 50 -7.98 -4.72 -3.55
C PHE A 50 -8.21 -6.06 -2.88
N THR A 51 -7.16 -6.86 -2.77
CA THR A 51 -7.15 -8.11 -2.05
C THR A 51 -6.38 -7.94 -0.75
N LEU A 52 -7.01 -8.33 0.36
CA LEU A 52 -6.36 -8.43 1.67
C LEU A 52 -6.03 -9.91 1.91
N GLN A 53 -4.74 -10.22 2.05
CA GLN A 53 -4.29 -11.52 2.51
C GLN A 53 -4.08 -11.44 4.01
N LEU A 54 -4.83 -12.24 4.77
CA LEU A 54 -4.69 -12.31 6.21
C LEU A 54 -3.45 -13.13 6.60
N ALA A 55 -2.97 -12.94 7.83
CA ALA A 55 -1.84 -13.71 8.35
C ALA A 55 -2.07 -15.23 8.30
N SER A 56 -3.32 -15.66 8.38
CA SER A 56 -3.70 -17.07 8.25
C SER A 56 -3.58 -17.63 6.83
N GLY A 57 -3.36 -16.78 5.83
CA GLY A 57 -3.37 -17.15 4.41
C GLY A 57 -4.73 -16.97 3.73
N ALA A 58 -5.80 -16.73 4.48
CA ALA A 58 -7.10 -16.45 3.90
C ALA A 58 -7.08 -15.10 3.18
N THR A 59 -7.88 -14.98 2.12
CA THR A 59 -7.96 -13.76 1.32
C THR A 59 -9.35 -13.15 1.38
N ARG A 60 -9.41 -11.82 1.27
CA ARG A 60 -10.65 -11.06 1.17
C ARG A 60 -10.53 -10.07 0.01
N HIS A 61 -11.56 -10.02 -0.81
CA HIS A 61 -11.66 -9.03 -1.89
C HIS A 61 -12.51 -7.88 -1.37
N ILE A 62 -11.96 -6.68 -1.36
CA ILE A 62 -12.56 -5.51 -0.73
C ILE A 62 -12.59 -4.35 -1.72
N ASP A 63 -13.74 -3.70 -1.83
CA ASP A 63 -13.86 -2.41 -2.49
C ASP A 63 -13.92 -1.34 -1.40
N PRO A 64 -12.99 -0.36 -1.38
CA PRO A 64 -13.00 0.66 -0.34
C PRO A 64 -14.24 1.56 -0.35
N ALA A 65 -15.00 1.59 -1.44
CA ALA A 65 -16.30 2.27 -1.47
C ALA A 65 -17.36 1.57 -0.60
N ASP A 66 -17.16 0.30 -0.28
CA ASP A 66 -17.98 -0.48 0.63
C ASP A 66 -17.36 -0.47 2.03
N THR A 67 -17.63 0.57 2.78
CA THR A 67 -16.98 0.80 4.08
C THR A 67 -17.24 -0.31 5.10
N GLU A 68 -18.36 -1.02 4.99
CA GLU A 68 -18.66 -2.11 5.91
C GLU A 68 -17.68 -3.28 5.77
N ARG A 69 -17.10 -3.45 4.59
CA ARG A 69 -16.13 -4.52 4.33
C ARG A 69 -14.72 -4.19 4.74
N LEU A 70 -14.47 -2.97 5.19
CA LEU A 70 -13.13 -2.55 5.61
C LEU A 70 -12.75 -3.02 7.01
N SER A 71 -13.67 -3.59 7.77
CA SER A 71 -13.39 -4.00 9.16
C SER A 71 -12.17 -4.92 9.33
N PRO A 72 -11.89 -5.88 8.44
CA PRO A 72 -10.66 -6.68 8.56
C PRO A 72 -9.38 -5.86 8.48
N CYS A 73 -9.44 -4.68 7.85
CA CYS A 73 -8.28 -3.79 7.71
C CYS A 73 -7.89 -3.11 9.03
N LEU A 74 -8.80 -3.06 10.00
CA LEU A 74 -8.53 -2.39 11.29
C LEU A 74 -7.37 -3.05 12.04
N ALA A 75 -7.13 -4.34 11.81
CA ALA A 75 -6.01 -5.05 12.42
C ALA A 75 -4.63 -4.58 11.92
N MET A 76 -4.57 -3.79 10.84
CA MET A 76 -3.31 -3.25 10.34
C MET A 76 -2.70 -2.21 11.27
N VAL A 77 -3.50 -1.50 12.07
CA VAL A 77 -2.98 -0.46 12.97
C VAL A 77 -2.03 -1.08 13.97
N GLY A 78 -0.83 -0.56 14.06
CA GLY A 78 0.22 -1.07 14.93
C GLY A 78 1.13 -2.11 14.29
N LEU A 79 0.78 -2.65 13.12
CA LEU A 79 1.65 -3.60 12.43
C LEU A 79 2.89 -2.90 11.87
N GLY A 80 4.00 -3.63 11.88
CA GLY A 80 5.16 -3.21 11.12
C GLY A 80 4.92 -3.40 9.63
N VAL A 81 5.46 -2.50 8.82
CA VAL A 81 5.44 -2.60 7.37
C VAL A 81 6.77 -3.18 6.91
N ARG A 82 6.73 -4.30 6.20
CA ARG A 82 7.94 -4.96 5.69
C ARG A 82 8.40 -4.31 4.40
N SER A 83 7.49 -4.10 3.46
CA SER A 83 7.84 -3.60 2.15
C SER A 83 6.64 -3.00 1.42
N VAL A 84 6.96 -2.15 0.46
CA VAL A 84 6.01 -1.63 -0.54
C VAL A 84 6.59 -1.97 -1.90
N THR A 85 5.81 -2.64 -2.74
CA THR A 85 6.22 -3.04 -4.08
C THR A 85 5.26 -2.45 -5.10
N VAL A 86 5.83 -1.85 -6.14
CA VAL A 86 5.07 -1.31 -7.27
C VAL A 86 5.58 -2.00 -8.52
N THR A 87 4.70 -2.67 -9.26
CA THR A 87 5.06 -3.28 -10.52
C THR A 87 4.93 -2.26 -11.66
N ARG A 88 5.65 -2.51 -12.74
CA ARG A 88 5.63 -1.63 -13.91
C ARG A 88 4.24 -1.45 -14.49
N ASN A 89 3.40 -2.48 -14.44
CA ASN A 89 2.03 -2.42 -14.95
C ASN A 89 1.03 -1.76 -14.00
N GLY A 90 1.47 -1.30 -12.83
CA GLY A 90 0.64 -0.51 -11.94
C GLY A 90 0.00 -1.24 -10.77
N THR A 91 0.49 -2.42 -10.39
CA THR A 91 0.03 -3.12 -9.20
C THR A 91 0.85 -2.71 -7.98
N LEU A 92 0.17 -2.34 -6.91
CA LEU A 92 0.77 -2.04 -5.61
C LEU A 92 0.60 -3.21 -4.66
N THR A 93 1.65 -3.56 -3.93
CA THR A 93 1.58 -4.52 -2.83
C THR A 93 2.24 -3.92 -1.60
N VAL A 94 1.54 -3.97 -0.47
CA VAL A 94 2.08 -3.59 0.85
C VAL A 94 2.11 -4.84 1.71
N ALA A 95 3.30 -5.24 2.12
CA ALA A 95 3.50 -6.42 2.97
C ALA A 95 3.79 -6.02 4.40
N PHE A 96 3.15 -6.70 5.35
CA PHE A 96 3.29 -6.43 6.78
C PHE A 96 4.12 -7.53 7.46
N THR A 97 4.58 -7.23 8.67
CA THR A 97 5.49 -8.13 9.41
C THR A 97 4.81 -9.37 9.95
N ASP A 98 3.47 -9.40 10.02
CA ASP A 98 2.70 -10.57 10.45
C ASP A 98 2.37 -11.54 9.31
N SER A 99 2.96 -11.36 8.14
CA SER A 99 2.70 -12.11 6.90
C SER A 99 1.39 -11.76 6.22
N SER A 100 0.66 -10.75 6.69
CA SER A 100 -0.47 -10.20 5.93
C SER A 100 0.03 -9.24 4.84
N ALA A 101 -0.82 -8.99 3.86
CA ALA A 101 -0.50 -8.08 2.76
C ALA A 101 -1.76 -7.56 2.09
N ILE A 102 -1.65 -6.39 1.46
CA ILE A 102 -2.68 -5.91 0.54
C ILE A 102 -2.08 -5.84 -0.87
N SER A 103 -2.92 -6.11 -1.86
CA SER A 103 -2.55 -6.03 -3.27
C SER A 103 -3.62 -5.27 -4.03
N VAL A 104 -3.22 -4.20 -4.71
CA VAL A 104 -4.12 -3.29 -5.42
C VAL A 104 -3.75 -3.28 -6.89
N PRO A 105 -4.54 -3.93 -7.76
CA PRO A 105 -4.30 -3.86 -9.20
C PRO A 105 -4.69 -2.49 -9.76
N PRO A 106 -4.25 -2.13 -10.98
CA PRO A 106 -4.72 -0.92 -11.63
C PRO A 106 -6.23 -1.01 -11.91
N ASP A 107 -6.90 0.14 -11.88
CA ASP A 107 -8.34 0.24 -12.16
C ASP A 107 -8.55 0.88 -13.53
N ALA A 108 -9.53 0.36 -14.30
CA ALA A 108 -9.82 0.83 -15.64
C ALA A 108 -10.40 2.26 -15.70
N ARG A 109 -10.91 2.77 -14.60
CA ARG A 109 -11.67 4.03 -14.57
C ARG A 109 -10.90 5.20 -13.99
N ARG A 110 -9.96 4.93 -13.07
CA ARG A 110 -9.28 5.97 -12.29
C ARG A 110 -8.03 5.39 -11.65
N PRO A 111 -7.13 6.24 -11.14
CA PRO A 111 -6.01 5.74 -10.34
C PRO A 111 -6.51 4.93 -9.15
N ALA A 112 -6.02 3.69 -9.04
CA ALA A 112 -6.45 2.76 -8.01
C ALA A 112 -5.75 2.99 -6.67
N TRP A 113 -4.59 3.62 -6.70
CA TRP A 113 -3.77 3.86 -5.51
C TRP A 113 -2.78 4.98 -5.78
N ASP A 114 -2.27 5.56 -4.71
CA ASP A 114 -1.06 6.39 -4.74
C ASP A 114 -0.25 6.19 -3.47
N VAL A 115 1.04 6.43 -3.56
CA VAL A 115 1.99 6.35 -2.46
C VAL A 115 2.76 7.66 -2.40
N GLN A 116 2.76 8.28 -1.24
CA GLN A 116 3.54 9.48 -0.97
C GLN A 116 4.34 9.25 0.30
N GLY A 117 5.48 9.92 0.41
CA GLY A 117 6.28 9.75 1.59
C GLY A 117 7.05 11.01 1.95
N GLY A 118 7.30 11.17 3.26
CA GLY A 118 8.25 12.11 3.80
C GLY A 118 9.54 11.38 4.16
N GLY A 119 10.63 12.10 4.26
CA GLY A 119 11.92 11.49 4.55
C GLY A 119 12.45 10.69 3.36
N ILE A 120 12.68 9.40 3.55
CA ILE A 120 13.29 8.54 2.52
C ILE A 120 12.37 8.34 1.31
N LEU A 121 11.06 8.36 1.50
CA LEU A 121 10.09 8.23 0.43
C LEU A 121 9.61 9.58 -0.11
N GLU A 122 10.22 10.67 0.34
CA GLU A 122 9.84 12.01 -0.07
C GLU A 122 9.98 12.20 -1.58
N GLY A 123 8.96 12.78 -2.18
CA GLY A 123 8.94 13.03 -3.62
C GLY A 123 8.51 11.86 -4.46
N MET A 124 8.27 10.70 -3.86
CA MET A 124 7.76 9.54 -4.59
C MET A 124 6.24 9.56 -4.60
N ALA A 125 5.66 9.44 -5.78
CA ALA A 125 4.23 9.30 -5.96
C ALA A 125 3.98 8.42 -7.19
N TYR A 126 3.18 7.38 -6.99
CA TYR A 126 2.79 6.48 -8.07
C TYR A 126 1.27 6.31 -8.02
N ALA A 127 0.67 6.14 -9.16
CA ALA A 127 -0.76 5.89 -9.26
C ALA A 127 -1.03 4.74 -10.22
N GLY A 128 -1.83 3.78 -9.79
CA GLY A 128 -2.16 2.59 -10.58
C GLY A 128 -3.25 2.89 -11.59
N GLN A 129 -2.91 2.98 -12.87
CA GLN A 129 -3.85 3.10 -13.98
C GLN A 129 -3.55 2.00 -15.01
N PRO A 130 -4.59 1.36 -15.61
CA PRO A 130 -4.37 0.31 -16.59
C PRO A 130 -3.81 0.90 -17.88
N GLY A 131 -2.98 0.11 -18.58
CA GLY A 131 -2.40 0.52 -19.85
C GLY A 131 -1.30 1.57 -19.73
N VAL A 132 -0.95 1.99 -18.52
CA VAL A 132 0.12 2.95 -18.28
C VAL A 132 1.26 2.25 -17.56
N GLU A 133 2.42 2.27 -18.18
CA GLU A 133 3.64 1.81 -17.54
C GLU A 133 4.21 2.96 -16.69
N LEU A 134 4.61 2.65 -15.46
CA LEU A 134 5.09 3.67 -14.52
C LEU A 134 6.54 4.06 -14.76
N TRP A 135 7.29 3.26 -15.50
CA TRP A 135 8.66 3.56 -15.90
C TRP A 135 9.06 2.81 -17.18
#